data_fdca9f5c1cc88577a571209ea766b4b0
#
_entry.id   fdca9f5c1cc88577a571209ea766b4b0
#
_cell.length_a   1.000
_cell.length_b   1.000
_cell.length_c   1.000
_cell.angle_alpha   90.00
_cell.angle_beta   90.00
_cell.angle_gamma   90.00
#
_symmetry.space_group_name_H-M   'P 1'
#
loop_
_entity.id
_entity.type
_entity.pdbx_description
1 polymer ?
#
loop_
_entity_poly.entity_id
_entity_poly.type
_entity_poly.pdbx_seq_one_letter_code
_entity_poly.pdbx_strand_id
1 'polypeptide(L)'
;MPLTEAQTQSLLARKGVGRTVLQRLQEMGLDDAERLAQASVDDILAMGASITRSTCWKNSPQARAAISAAVAWAQDEVQKA
;
A
#
# COMPACT_ATOMS: atom_id res chain seq x y z
N MET A 1 -1.86 -8.40 -12.18
CA MET A 1 -1.74 -7.28 -13.12
C MET A 1 -1.41 -6.00 -12.39
N PRO A 2 -0.50 -5.18 -12.90
CA PRO A 2 -0.20 -3.91 -12.24
C PRO A 2 -1.41 -2.99 -12.24
N LEU A 3 -1.39 -2.04 -11.31
CA LEU A 3 -2.47 -1.07 -11.20
C LEU A 3 -2.60 -0.26 -12.49
N THR A 4 -3.84 -0.06 -12.94
CA THR A 4 -4.12 0.85 -14.05
C THR A 4 -3.93 2.29 -13.59
N GLU A 5 -3.89 3.22 -14.54
CA GLU A 5 -3.81 4.64 -14.21
C GLU A 5 -5.02 5.08 -13.38
N ALA A 6 -6.21 4.62 -13.74
CA ALA A 6 -7.43 4.92 -12.98
C ALA A 6 -7.35 4.38 -11.55
N GLN A 7 -6.87 3.15 -11.38
CA GLN A 7 -6.68 2.56 -10.06
C GLN A 7 -5.64 3.33 -9.25
N THR A 8 -4.55 3.72 -9.88
CA THR A 8 -3.50 4.50 -9.22
C THR A 8 -4.05 5.83 -8.71
N GLN A 9 -4.83 6.54 -9.54
CA GLN A 9 -5.44 7.80 -9.15
C GLN A 9 -6.42 7.60 -8.00
N SER A 10 -7.23 6.54 -8.05
CA SER A 10 -8.19 6.23 -6.99
C SER A 10 -7.47 5.96 -5.67
N LEU A 11 -6.38 5.21 -5.71
CA LEU A 11 -5.58 4.91 -4.51
C LEU A 11 -4.97 6.18 -3.93
N LEU A 12 -4.40 7.03 -4.77
CA LEU A 12 -3.78 8.28 -4.33
C LEU A 12 -4.80 9.28 -3.76
N ALA A 13 -6.08 9.12 -4.10
CA ALA A 13 -7.14 9.95 -3.56
C ALA A 13 -7.50 9.56 -2.11
N ARG A 14 -7.09 8.40 -1.63
CA ARG A 14 -7.34 7.99 -0.25
C ARG A 14 -6.51 8.82 0.71
N LYS A 15 -7.13 9.25 1.81
CA LYS A 15 -6.47 10.07 2.82
C LYS A 15 -5.27 9.33 3.40
N GLY A 16 -4.13 9.99 3.43
CA GLY A 16 -2.90 9.42 3.98
C GLY A 16 -2.07 8.63 3.00
N VAL A 17 -2.61 8.31 1.82
CA VAL A 17 -1.87 7.59 0.78
C VAL A 17 -1.27 8.61 -0.17
N GLY A 18 0.06 8.68 -0.19
CA GLY A 18 0.78 9.57 -1.08
C GLY A 18 1.65 8.80 -2.07
N ARG A 19 2.35 9.53 -2.92
CA ARG A 19 3.24 8.93 -3.92
C ARG A 19 4.34 8.09 -3.30
N THR A 20 4.83 8.49 -2.13
CA THR A 20 5.87 7.72 -1.43
C THR A 20 5.35 6.34 -1.05
N VAL A 21 4.12 6.26 -0.54
CA VAL A 21 3.49 4.99 -0.20
C VAL A 21 3.35 4.13 -1.45
N LEU A 22 2.86 4.70 -2.53
CA LEU A 22 2.71 3.99 -3.81
C LEU A 22 4.06 3.45 -4.30
N GLN A 23 5.10 4.28 -4.23
CA GLN A 23 6.45 3.86 -4.63
C GLN A 23 6.93 2.67 -3.80
N ARG A 24 6.71 2.69 -2.49
CA ARG A 24 7.10 1.57 -1.62
C ARG A 24 6.34 0.31 -1.98
N LEU A 25 5.05 0.42 -2.27
CA LEU A 25 4.25 -0.72 -2.70
C LEU A 25 4.77 -1.30 -4.02
N GLN A 26 5.17 -0.45 -4.95
CA GLN A 26 5.77 -0.89 -6.21
C GLN A 26 7.08 -1.65 -5.97
N GLU A 27 7.92 -1.15 -5.08
CA GLU A 27 9.19 -1.78 -4.74
C GLU A 27 8.99 -3.17 -4.10
N MET A 28 7.87 -3.36 -3.41
CA MET A 28 7.53 -4.64 -2.78
C MET A 28 6.78 -5.60 -3.71
N GLY A 29 6.50 -5.17 -4.95
CA GLY A 29 5.69 -5.96 -5.87
C GLY A 29 4.22 -5.99 -5.52
N LEU A 30 3.73 -5.01 -4.75
CA LEU A 30 2.34 -4.90 -4.31
C LEU A 30 1.57 -3.82 -5.09
N ASP A 31 2.03 -3.50 -6.28
CA ASP A 31 1.34 -2.58 -7.19
C ASP A 31 0.25 -3.30 -8.00
N ASP A 32 -0.50 -4.15 -7.33
CA ASP A 32 -1.56 -4.99 -7.88
C ASP A 32 -2.66 -5.07 -6.84
N ALA A 33 -3.89 -4.75 -7.24
CA ALA A 33 -5.02 -4.68 -6.30
C ALA A 33 -5.25 -6.03 -5.60
N GLU A 34 -5.16 -7.14 -6.32
CA GLU A 34 -5.38 -8.46 -5.74
C GLU A 34 -4.31 -8.82 -4.72
N ARG A 35 -3.04 -8.58 -5.06
CA ARG A 35 -1.94 -8.86 -4.15
C ARG A 35 -2.01 -7.98 -2.90
N LEU A 36 -2.30 -6.70 -3.11
CA LEU A 36 -2.41 -5.74 -2.01
C LEU A 36 -3.58 -6.09 -1.09
N ALA A 37 -4.71 -6.51 -1.67
CA ALA A 37 -5.90 -6.90 -0.90
C ALA A 37 -5.64 -8.10 0.01
N GLN A 38 -4.74 -8.99 -0.38
CA GLN A 38 -4.39 -10.18 0.39
C GLN A 38 -3.25 -9.96 1.36
N ALA A 39 -2.56 -8.83 1.27
CA ALA A 39 -1.40 -8.55 2.11
C ALA A 39 -1.83 -8.12 3.51
N SER A 40 -1.01 -8.47 4.49
CA SER A 40 -1.17 -8.00 5.87
C SER A 40 -0.50 -6.65 6.04
N VAL A 41 -1.15 -5.72 6.75
CA VAL A 41 -0.57 -4.41 7.07
C VAL A 41 0.78 -4.59 7.78
N ASP A 42 0.85 -5.49 8.75
CA ASP A 42 2.08 -5.75 9.50
C ASP A 42 3.19 -6.27 8.60
N ASP A 43 2.87 -7.16 7.66
CA ASP A 43 3.84 -7.69 6.71
C ASP A 43 4.37 -6.61 5.78
N ILE A 44 3.49 -5.72 5.31
CA ILE A 44 3.89 -4.60 4.45
C ILE A 44 4.83 -3.67 5.20
N LEU A 45 4.50 -3.34 6.45
CA LEU A 45 5.35 -2.49 7.27
C LEU A 45 6.71 -3.11 7.53
N ALA A 46 6.75 -4.42 7.79
CA ALA A 46 8.00 -5.13 7.99
C ALA A 46 8.86 -5.13 6.72
N MET A 47 8.25 -5.37 5.55
CA MET A 47 8.96 -5.32 4.27
C MET A 47 9.47 -3.91 3.98
N GLY A 48 8.66 -2.90 4.24
CA GLY A 48 9.06 -1.51 4.04
C GLY A 48 10.24 -1.12 4.92
N ALA A 49 10.24 -1.54 6.17
CA ALA A 49 11.36 -1.30 7.07
C ALA A 49 12.64 -1.97 6.56
N SER A 50 12.53 -3.18 6.02
CA SER A 50 13.67 -3.89 5.44
C SER A 50 14.23 -3.18 4.21
N ILE A 51 13.35 -2.74 3.31
CA ILE A 51 13.74 -2.04 2.08
C ILE A 51 14.40 -0.71 2.38
N THR A 52 13.82 0.06 3.31
CA THR A 52 14.33 1.40 3.67
C THR A 52 15.45 1.33 4.69
N ARG A 53 15.70 0.15 5.28
CA ARG A 53 16.66 -0.05 6.36
C ARG A 53 16.38 0.88 7.54
N SER A 54 15.09 1.18 7.78
CA SER A 54 14.67 2.09 8.82
C SER A 54 13.51 1.48 9.61
N THR A 55 13.71 1.29 10.91
CA THR A 55 12.64 0.83 11.79
C THR A 55 11.63 1.94 12.08
N CYS A 56 12.01 3.20 11.83
CA CYS A 56 11.11 4.33 12.05
C CYS A 56 9.84 4.22 11.21
N TRP A 57 9.98 3.76 9.97
CA TRP A 57 8.83 3.60 9.10
C TRP A 57 7.85 2.56 9.64
N LYS A 58 8.38 1.43 10.12
CA LYS A 58 7.58 0.35 10.71
C LYS A 58 6.81 0.84 11.95
N ASN A 59 7.40 1.72 12.74
CA ASN A 59 6.83 2.20 13.99
C ASN A 59 6.03 3.49 13.81
N SER A 60 5.92 4.02 12.59
CA SER A 60 5.20 5.25 12.32
C SER A 60 3.69 5.01 12.29
N PRO A 61 2.90 5.69 13.15
CA PRO A 61 1.43 5.62 13.05
C PRO A 61 0.91 6.10 11.70
N GLN A 62 1.58 7.07 11.10
CA GLN A 62 1.19 7.61 9.79
C GLN A 62 1.40 6.56 8.70
N ALA A 63 2.52 5.84 8.73
CA ALA A 63 2.78 4.78 7.76
C ALA A 63 1.75 3.65 7.91
N ARG A 64 1.45 3.26 9.15
CA ARG A 64 0.44 2.24 9.41
C ARG A 64 -0.93 2.67 8.89
N ALA A 65 -1.33 3.90 9.14
CA ALA A 65 -2.62 4.43 8.67
C ALA A 65 -2.67 4.45 7.14
N ALA A 66 -1.59 4.88 6.48
CA ALA A 66 -1.51 4.92 5.03
C ALA A 66 -1.60 3.52 4.41
N ILE A 67 -0.87 2.56 4.96
CA ILE A 67 -0.88 1.18 4.48
C ILE A 67 -2.25 0.54 4.73
N SER A 68 -2.86 0.79 5.89
CA SER A 68 -4.20 0.29 6.20
C SER A 68 -5.22 0.81 5.19
N ALA A 69 -5.13 2.10 4.85
CA ALA A 69 -6.00 2.70 3.84
C ALA A 69 -5.78 2.07 2.46
N ALA A 70 -4.52 1.81 2.10
CA ALA A 70 -4.19 1.19 0.82
C ALA A 70 -4.74 -0.24 0.71
N VAL A 71 -4.59 -1.04 1.76
CA VAL A 71 -5.12 -2.41 1.79
C VAL A 71 -6.65 -2.40 1.73
N ALA A 72 -7.30 -1.51 2.48
CA ALA A 72 -8.75 -1.38 2.46
C ALA A 72 -9.24 -0.97 1.07
N TRP A 73 -8.54 -0.04 0.42
CA TRP A 73 -8.85 0.36 -0.96
C TRP A 73 -8.76 -0.83 -1.91
N ALA A 74 -7.70 -1.62 -1.78
CA ALA A 74 -7.50 -2.79 -2.65
C ALA A 74 -8.59 -3.83 -2.46
N GLN A 75 -9.02 -4.06 -1.22
CA GLN A 75 -10.11 -5.00 -0.93
C GLN A 75 -11.40 -4.52 -1.58
N ASP A 76 -11.68 -3.22 -1.54
CA ASP A 76 -12.81 -2.62 -2.23
C ASP A 76 -12.75 -2.83 -3.75
N GLU A 77 -11.59 -2.58 -4.34
CA GLU A 77 -11.38 -2.72 -5.79
C GLU A 77 -11.61 -4.16 -6.25
N VAL A 78 -11.11 -5.12 -5.50
CA VAL A 78 -11.27 -6.54 -5.84
C VAL A 78 -12.74 -6.95 -5.76
N GLN A 79 -13.49 -6.42 -4.80
CA GLN A 79 -14.91 -6.73 -4.63
C GLN A 79 -15.78 -6.14 -5.73
N LYS A 80 -15.35 -5.06 -6.37
CA LYS A 80 -16.09 -4.43 -7.47
C LYS A 80 -16.00 -5.21 -8.76
N ALA A 81 -15.02 -6.05 -8.90
CA ALA A 81 -14.78 -6.80 -10.14
C ALA A 81 -15.78 -7.94 -10.37
#